data_08fb4f1f18e00575aa7475cd58ab2ab5
#
_entry.id   08fb4f1f18e00575aa7475cd58ab2ab5
#
_cell.length_a   1.000
_cell.length_b   1.000
_cell.length_c   1.000
_cell.angle_alpha   90.00
_cell.angle_beta   90.00
_cell.angle_gamma   90.00
#
_symmetry.space_group_name_H-M   'P 1'
#
loop_
_entity.id
_entity.type
_entity.pdbx_description
1 polymer ?
#
loop_
_entity_poly.entity_id
_entity_poly.type
_entity_poly.pdbx_seq_one_letter_code
_entity_poly.pdbx_strand_id
1 'polypeptide(L)'
;MDVVGSIPAGPTVCDAGRGRLESVKARPADQRRLVDVAALDTVIRAAEHARRNPEQAARVQELIAQRQALSVELTRLLGVRDDITADLKRIESDVAIVDARAARDAERLAATSNAKDAQGLEHEIASLAKRKSDLEDAELELMERLEAAEADIEAQEALIAATNEEGARLSAEGKDAVAQAGARLEAAQRDRTAIVDTLPADLVAMYEKLAARGSGAGLLSQRTCGGCHMVLAGTDLHTIRQAAEDDVVTCPECGCILVRTEESGL
;
A
#
# COMPACT_ATOMS: atom_id res chain seq x y z
N MET A 1 -36.88 -54.70 -43.25
CA MET A 1 -37.09 -53.38 -43.87
C MET A 1 -36.23 -52.41 -43.13
N ASP A 2 -34.99 -52.30 -43.64
CA ASP A 2 -33.90 -51.47 -43.04
C ASP A 2 -33.99 -50.05 -43.56
N VAL A 3 -34.07 -49.09 -42.66
CA VAL A 3 -33.94 -47.68 -43.00
C VAL A 3 -32.61 -47.18 -42.43
N VAL A 4 -31.63 -47.16 -43.28
CA VAL A 4 -30.30 -46.56 -43.02
C VAL A 4 -30.44 -45.03 -43.08
N GLY A 5 -30.45 -44.35 -41.93
CA GLY A 5 -30.45 -42.93 -41.87
C GLY A 5 -29.01 -42.37 -42.10
N SER A 6 -28.84 -41.62 -43.17
CA SER A 6 -27.60 -40.89 -43.49
C SER A 6 -27.38 -39.75 -42.50
N ILE A 7 -26.21 -39.74 -41.86
CA ILE A 7 -25.73 -38.64 -40.99
C ILE A 7 -25.21 -37.54 -41.95
N PRO A 8 -25.67 -36.26 -41.85
CA PRO A 8 -25.10 -35.16 -42.58
C PRO A 8 -23.73 -34.77 -42.00
N ALA A 9 -22.77 -34.61 -42.90
CA ALA A 9 -21.45 -34.06 -42.56
C ALA A 9 -21.58 -32.68 -41.92
N GLY A 10 -20.97 -32.53 -40.71
CA GLY A 10 -20.90 -31.29 -39.96
C GLY A 10 -20.09 -30.22 -40.72
N PRO A 11 -20.35 -28.94 -40.46
CA PRO A 11 -19.71 -27.86 -41.21
C PRO A 11 -18.22 -27.83 -40.88
N THR A 12 -17.47 -27.77 -41.99
CA THR A 12 -16.04 -27.45 -42.04
C THR A 12 -15.75 -26.24 -41.16
N VAL A 13 -14.83 -26.39 -40.21
CA VAL A 13 -14.32 -25.30 -39.39
C VAL A 13 -13.76 -24.25 -40.34
N CYS A 14 -14.47 -23.13 -40.42
CA CYS A 14 -14.02 -21.95 -41.16
C CYS A 14 -12.69 -21.48 -40.57
N ASP A 15 -11.68 -21.46 -41.39
CA ASP A 15 -10.44 -20.72 -41.24
C ASP A 15 -10.77 -19.21 -41.14
N ALA A 16 -11.14 -18.80 -39.89
CA ALA A 16 -11.55 -17.44 -39.60
C ALA A 16 -10.30 -16.57 -39.37
N GLY A 17 -9.83 -15.95 -40.42
CA GLY A 17 -9.27 -14.61 -40.30
C GLY A 17 -7.82 -14.47 -39.83
N ARG A 18 -6.85 -15.14 -40.44
CA ARG A 18 -5.53 -14.54 -40.66
C ARG A 18 -5.65 -13.49 -41.76
N GLY A 19 -6.13 -12.30 -41.40
CA GLY A 19 -6.03 -11.15 -42.29
C GLY A 19 -4.57 -11.07 -42.80
N ARG A 20 -4.37 -11.25 -44.08
CA ARG A 20 -3.08 -11.06 -44.74
C ARG A 20 -2.65 -9.64 -44.44
N LEU A 21 -1.73 -9.47 -43.46
CA LEU A 21 -1.02 -8.19 -43.27
C LEU A 21 -0.34 -7.91 -44.59
N GLU A 22 -0.67 -6.79 -45.25
CA GLU A 22 0.03 -6.32 -46.42
C GLU A 22 1.52 -6.42 -46.12
N SER A 23 2.31 -6.95 -47.08
CA SER A 23 3.74 -7.16 -46.90
C SER A 23 4.43 -5.80 -46.78
N VAL A 24 4.66 -5.38 -45.51
CA VAL A 24 5.40 -4.15 -45.24
C VAL A 24 6.86 -4.44 -45.53
N LYS A 25 7.49 -3.53 -46.30
CA LYS A 25 8.92 -3.58 -46.57
C LYS A 25 9.64 -2.45 -45.86
N ALA A 26 10.75 -2.79 -45.18
CA ALA A 26 11.57 -1.82 -44.47
C ALA A 26 13.04 -2.24 -44.49
N ARG A 27 13.93 -1.27 -44.57
CA ARG A 27 15.38 -1.56 -44.54
C ARG A 27 15.75 -2.29 -43.24
N PRO A 28 16.70 -3.25 -43.29
CA PRO A 28 17.15 -3.95 -42.11
C PRO A 28 17.57 -3.02 -40.92
N ALA A 29 18.15 -1.86 -41.23
CA ALA A 29 18.51 -0.86 -40.24
C ALA A 29 17.28 -0.27 -39.54
N ASP A 30 16.18 -0.02 -40.27
CA ASP A 30 14.93 0.49 -39.69
C ASP A 30 14.23 -0.58 -38.85
N GLN A 31 14.26 -1.85 -39.29
CA GLN A 31 13.73 -2.97 -38.50
C GLN A 31 14.47 -3.14 -37.19
N ARG A 32 15.81 -2.99 -37.17
CA ARG A 32 16.61 -3.08 -35.92
C ARG A 32 16.19 -2.03 -34.88
N ARG A 33 15.89 -0.81 -35.32
CA ARG A 33 15.47 0.29 -34.44
C ARG A 33 14.13 0.00 -33.76
N LEU A 34 13.28 -0.89 -34.31
CA LEU A 34 12.07 -1.33 -33.63
C LEU A 34 12.34 -2.10 -32.33
N VAL A 35 13.50 -2.73 -32.19
CA VAL A 35 13.90 -3.39 -30.93
C VAL A 35 14.14 -2.35 -29.86
N ASP A 36 14.76 -1.21 -30.24
CA ASP A 36 14.96 -0.11 -29.28
C ASP A 36 13.62 0.52 -28.86
N VAL A 37 12.68 0.68 -29.83
CA VAL A 37 11.31 1.14 -29.52
C VAL A 37 10.60 0.17 -28.57
N ALA A 38 10.71 -1.14 -28.80
CA ALA A 38 10.10 -2.15 -27.92
C ALA A 38 10.71 -2.16 -26.51
N ALA A 39 12.01 -1.92 -26.40
CA ALA A 39 12.68 -1.76 -25.11
C ALA A 39 12.17 -0.52 -24.37
N LEU A 40 12.05 0.62 -25.07
CA LEU A 40 11.49 1.85 -24.51
C LEU A 40 10.03 1.69 -24.11
N ASP A 41 9.19 1.00 -24.89
CA ASP A 41 7.81 0.69 -24.53
C ASP A 41 7.72 -0.15 -23.23
N THR A 42 8.69 -1.02 -23.01
CA THR A 42 8.79 -1.80 -21.77
C THR A 42 9.14 -0.89 -20.59
N VAL A 43 10.09 0.04 -20.77
CA VAL A 43 10.45 1.04 -19.74
C VAL A 43 9.26 1.95 -19.44
N ILE A 44 8.54 2.43 -20.46
CA ILE A 44 7.34 3.26 -20.33
C ILE A 44 6.28 2.54 -19.48
N ARG A 45 5.93 1.30 -19.82
CA ARG A 45 4.95 0.51 -19.04
C ARG A 45 5.39 0.30 -17.60
N ALA A 46 6.66 -0.04 -17.38
CA ALA A 46 7.20 -0.22 -16.03
C ALA A 46 7.17 1.08 -15.22
N ALA A 47 7.55 2.20 -15.82
CA ALA A 47 7.53 3.51 -15.17
C ALA A 47 6.10 3.99 -14.86
N GLU A 48 5.15 3.78 -15.77
CA GLU A 48 3.73 4.06 -15.51
C GLU A 48 3.16 3.21 -14.37
N HIS A 49 3.52 1.93 -14.32
CA HIS A 49 3.11 1.04 -13.23
C HIS A 49 3.67 1.51 -11.89
N ALA A 50 4.97 1.78 -11.82
CA ALA A 50 5.64 2.26 -10.60
C ALA A 50 5.06 3.61 -10.12
N ARG A 51 4.73 4.51 -11.06
CA ARG A 51 4.10 5.80 -10.73
C ARG A 51 2.70 5.64 -10.13
N ARG A 52 1.90 4.69 -10.62
CA ARG A 52 0.54 4.44 -10.13
C ARG A 52 0.51 3.61 -8.85
N ASN A 53 1.50 2.76 -8.64
CA ASN A 53 1.55 1.79 -7.56
C ASN A 53 2.92 1.85 -6.85
N PRO A 54 3.21 2.91 -6.08
CA PRO A 54 4.44 2.95 -5.30
C PRO A 54 4.41 1.84 -4.24
N GLU A 55 5.53 1.16 -4.04
CA GLU A 55 5.65 0.01 -3.12
C GLU A 55 5.25 0.36 -1.68
N GLN A 56 5.46 1.62 -1.27
CA GLN A 56 5.15 2.11 0.06
C GLN A 56 3.64 2.30 0.32
N ALA A 57 2.80 2.37 -0.73
CA ALA A 57 1.40 2.77 -0.61
C ALA A 57 0.59 1.85 0.32
N ALA A 58 0.77 0.53 0.22
CA ALA A 58 0.07 -0.44 1.07
C ALA A 58 0.43 -0.25 2.54
N ARG A 59 1.73 -0.14 2.85
CA ARG A 59 2.21 0.05 4.22
C ARG A 59 1.76 1.37 4.82
N VAL A 60 1.72 2.46 4.04
CA VAL A 60 1.19 3.76 4.49
C VAL A 60 -0.29 3.64 4.87
N GLN A 61 -1.10 2.90 4.10
CA GLN A 61 -2.51 2.66 4.45
C GLN A 61 -2.66 1.85 5.74
N GLU A 62 -1.82 0.84 5.97
CA GLU A 62 -1.80 0.08 7.22
C GLU A 62 -1.47 0.98 8.43
N LEU A 63 -0.46 1.85 8.30
CA LEU A 63 -0.07 2.78 9.36
C LEU A 63 -1.16 3.81 9.67
N ILE A 64 -1.90 4.26 8.66
CA ILE A 64 -3.07 5.14 8.88
C ILE A 64 -4.13 4.43 9.73
N ALA A 65 -4.46 3.18 9.40
CA ALA A 65 -5.41 2.39 10.17
C ALA A 65 -4.91 2.11 11.59
N GLN A 66 -3.63 1.76 11.74
CA GLN A 66 -2.98 1.55 13.04
C GLN A 66 -3.03 2.82 13.90
N ARG A 67 -2.68 3.98 13.34
CA ARG A 67 -2.77 5.27 14.05
C ARG A 67 -4.18 5.56 14.52
N GLN A 68 -5.21 5.26 13.71
CA GLN A 68 -6.60 5.45 14.11
C GLN A 68 -6.96 4.58 15.33
N ALA A 69 -6.57 3.29 15.32
CA ALA A 69 -6.79 2.39 16.44
C ALA A 69 -6.08 2.87 17.72
N LEU A 70 -4.81 3.29 17.59
CA LEU A 70 -4.05 3.84 18.72
C LEU A 70 -4.68 5.13 19.27
N SER A 71 -5.25 6.00 18.42
CA SER A 71 -5.92 7.23 18.85
C SER A 71 -7.23 6.95 19.59
N VAL A 72 -7.97 5.91 19.21
CA VAL A 72 -9.16 5.48 19.94
C VAL A 72 -8.78 4.98 21.35
N GLU A 73 -7.73 4.17 21.45
CA GLU A 73 -7.23 3.70 22.74
C GLU A 73 -6.71 4.83 23.61
N LEU A 74 -5.99 5.81 23.06
CA LEU A 74 -5.57 7.00 23.80
C LEU A 74 -6.79 7.74 24.38
N THR A 75 -7.86 7.90 23.60
CA THR A 75 -9.08 8.55 24.09
C THR A 75 -9.71 7.78 25.26
N ARG A 76 -9.68 6.45 25.22
CA ARG A 76 -10.16 5.60 26.31
C ARG A 76 -9.31 5.79 27.59
N LEU A 77 -7.98 5.80 27.44
CA LEU A 77 -7.06 6.00 28.58
C LEU A 77 -7.21 7.38 29.21
N LEU A 78 -7.37 8.43 28.40
CA LEU A 78 -7.66 9.78 28.88
C LEU A 78 -8.97 9.83 29.67
N GLY A 79 -10.01 9.13 29.23
CA GLY A 79 -11.25 9.00 30.00
C GLY A 79 -11.04 8.35 31.37
N VAL A 80 -10.26 7.27 31.44
CA VAL A 80 -9.92 6.59 32.70
C VAL A 80 -9.18 7.54 33.68
N ARG A 81 -8.19 8.30 33.19
CA ARG A 81 -7.47 9.30 33.98
C ARG A 81 -8.43 10.39 34.50
N ASP A 82 -9.33 10.88 33.64
CA ASP A 82 -10.28 11.92 34.01
C ASP A 82 -11.27 11.44 35.11
N ASP A 83 -11.74 10.19 35.02
CA ASP A 83 -12.59 9.57 36.02
C ASP A 83 -11.85 9.44 37.39
N ILE A 84 -10.60 8.96 37.37
CA ILE A 84 -9.78 8.86 38.59
C ILE A 84 -9.56 10.26 39.19
N THR A 85 -9.27 11.26 38.37
CA THR A 85 -9.07 12.63 38.81
C THR A 85 -10.35 13.21 39.47
N ALA A 86 -11.52 12.89 38.93
CA ALA A 86 -12.79 13.31 39.49
C ALA A 86 -13.05 12.62 40.86
N ASP A 87 -12.70 11.34 40.96
CA ASP A 87 -12.82 10.58 42.21
C ASP A 87 -11.87 11.14 43.31
N LEU A 88 -10.62 11.48 42.98
CA LEU A 88 -9.68 12.15 43.88
C LEU A 88 -10.25 13.45 44.41
N LYS A 89 -10.76 14.34 43.55
CA LYS A 89 -11.38 15.61 43.97
C LYS A 89 -12.57 15.40 44.91
N ARG A 90 -13.32 14.30 44.72
CA ARG A 90 -14.42 13.95 45.61
C ARG A 90 -13.91 13.54 46.97
N ILE A 91 -12.87 12.69 47.08
CA ILE A 91 -12.27 12.28 48.35
C ILE A 91 -11.64 13.48 49.05
N GLU A 92 -10.89 14.33 48.37
CA GLU A 92 -10.35 15.58 48.95
C GLU A 92 -11.45 16.45 49.57
N SER A 93 -12.59 16.58 48.90
CA SER A 93 -13.75 17.30 49.45
C SER A 93 -14.35 16.61 50.65
N ASP A 94 -14.45 15.29 50.66
CA ASP A 94 -14.97 14.52 51.78
C ASP A 94 -14.03 14.63 53.01
N VAL A 95 -12.71 14.57 52.82
CA VAL A 95 -11.71 14.80 53.85
C VAL A 95 -11.87 16.20 54.49
N ALA A 96 -12.01 17.22 53.64
CA ALA A 96 -12.22 18.59 54.12
C ALA A 96 -13.49 18.75 54.95
N ILE A 97 -14.58 18.06 54.60
CA ILE A 97 -15.84 18.05 55.38
C ILE A 97 -15.64 17.34 56.71
N VAL A 98 -14.94 16.20 56.76
CA VAL A 98 -14.63 15.45 57.96
C VAL A 98 -13.79 16.28 58.93
N ASP A 99 -12.72 16.93 58.41
CA ASP A 99 -11.84 17.78 59.18
C ASP A 99 -12.58 19.00 59.76
N ALA A 100 -13.41 19.65 58.97
CA ALA A 100 -14.22 20.78 59.48
C ALA A 100 -15.24 20.37 60.53
N ARG A 101 -15.76 19.14 60.49
CA ARG A 101 -16.66 18.60 61.54
C ARG A 101 -15.88 18.26 62.81
N ALA A 102 -14.75 17.56 62.70
CA ALA A 102 -13.90 17.21 63.79
C ALA A 102 -13.42 18.46 64.59
N ALA A 103 -13.02 19.51 63.81
CA ALA A 103 -12.64 20.80 64.46
C ALA A 103 -13.78 21.43 65.27
N ARG A 104 -15.00 21.47 64.73
CA ARG A 104 -16.18 22.00 65.48
C ARG A 104 -16.52 21.18 66.70
N ASP A 105 -16.43 19.86 66.61
CA ASP A 105 -16.73 18.98 67.70
C ASP A 105 -15.62 19.06 68.80
N ALA A 106 -14.37 19.28 68.45
CA ALA A 106 -13.27 19.57 69.40
C ALA A 106 -13.47 20.92 70.09
N GLU A 107 -13.91 21.96 69.40
CA GLU A 107 -14.27 23.26 70.01
C GLU A 107 -15.42 23.11 71.00
N ARG A 108 -16.45 22.34 70.67
CA ARG A 108 -17.60 22.07 71.61
C ARG A 108 -17.17 21.24 72.80
N LEU A 109 -16.27 20.26 72.60
CA LEU A 109 -15.71 19.48 73.68
C LEU A 109 -14.96 20.35 74.68
N ALA A 110 -14.14 21.29 74.15
CA ALA A 110 -13.42 22.23 75.07
C ALA A 110 -14.32 23.18 75.83
N ALA A 111 -15.53 23.48 75.33
CA ALA A 111 -16.48 24.40 75.96
C ALA A 111 -17.52 23.74 76.87
N THR A 112 -17.66 22.40 76.82
CA THR A 112 -18.70 21.71 77.67
C THR A 112 -18.21 21.38 79.10
N SER A 113 -19.08 21.55 80.04
CA SER A 113 -18.89 21.11 81.48
C SER A 113 -19.69 19.84 81.78
N ASN A 114 -20.49 19.33 80.88
CA ASN A 114 -21.33 18.14 81.05
C ASN A 114 -20.55 16.88 80.67
N ALA A 115 -20.28 16.00 81.59
CA ALA A 115 -19.49 14.79 81.41
C ALA A 115 -20.11 13.82 80.38
N LYS A 116 -21.45 13.74 80.26
CA LYS A 116 -22.12 12.90 79.28
C LYS A 116 -21.98 13.45 77.87
N ASP A 117 -22.07 14.76 77.64
CA ASP A 117 -21.90 15.43 76.41
C ASP A 117 -20.42 15.36 75.92
N ALA A 118 -19.47 15.52 76.87
CA ALA A 118 -18.05 15.36 76.63
C ALA A 118 -17.73 13.93 76.07
N GLN A 119 -18.22 12.90 76.72
CA GLN A 119 -18.05 11.52 76.33
C GLN A 119 -18.64 11.25 74.93
N GLY A 120 -19.80 11.84 74.61
CA GLY A 120 -20.42 11.75 73.27
C GLY A 120 -19.56 12.41 72.14
N LEU A 121 -19.00 13.60 72.45
CA LEU A 121 -18.12 14.33 71.57
C LEU A 121 -16.78 13.61 71.30
N GLU A 122 -16.18 13.05 72.37
CA GLU A 122 -14.96 12.25 72.27
C GLU A 122 -15.16 11.04 71.31
N HIS A 123 -16.31 10.33 71.46
CA HIS A 123 -16.64 9.20 70.61
C HIS A 123 -16.85 9.63 69.16
N GLU A 124 -17.53 10.76 68.93
CA GLU A 124 -17.73 11.31 67.60
C GLU A 124 -16.38 11.72 66.93
N ILE A 125 -15.49 12.41 67.63
CA ILE A 125 -14.16 12.79 67.16
C ILE A 125 -13.34 11.54 66.85
N ALA A 126 -13.38 10.50 67.68
CA ALA A 126 -12.69 9.24 67.35
C ALA A 126 -13.26 8.55 66.06
N SER A 127 -14.58 8.60 65.88
CA SER A 127 -15.23 8.09 64.68
C SER A 127 -14.84 8.88 63.42
N LEU A 128 -14.76 10.22 63.52
CA LEU A 128 -14.33 11.10 62.45
C LEU A 128 -12.85 10.88 62.09
N ALA A 129 -11.98 10.67 63.11
CA ALA A 129 -10.57 10.35 62.88
C ALA A 129 -10.42 9.03 62.08
N LYS A 130 -11.19 8.00 62.45
CA LYS A 130 -11.20 6.74 61.69
C LYS A 130 -11.70 6.97 60.28
N ARG A 131 -12.79 7.69 60.08
CA ARG A 131 -13.32 7.99 58.76
C ARG A 131 -12.32 8.75 57.89
N LYS A 132 -11.55 9.68 58.46
CA LYS A 132 -10.48 10.41 57.77
C LYS A 132 -9.39 9.44 57.32
N SER A 133 -8.90 8.55 58.18
CA SER A 133 -7.91 7.53 57.81
C SER A 133 -8.39 6.64 56.68
N ASP A 134 -9.64 6.17 56.69
CA ASP A 134 -10.23 5.36 55.63
C ASP A 134 -10.30 6.12 54.27
N LEU A 135 -10.51 7.46 54.31
CA LEU A 135 -10.51 8.31 53.11
C LEU A 135 -9.09 8.56 52.59
N GLU A 136 -8.13 8.80 53.49
CA GLU A 136 -6.71 9.00 53.13
C GLU A 136 -6.13 7.72 52.51
N ASP A 137 -6.48 6.53 53.02
CA ASP A 137 -6.09 5.25 52.41
C ASP A 137 -6.67 5.11 50.98
N ALA A 138 -7.95 5.47 50.78
CA ALA A 138 -8.58 5.44 49.46
C ALA A 138 -8.00 6.47 48.49
N GLU A 139 -7.56 7.64 49.00
CA GLU A 139 -6.87 8.66 48.24
C GLU A 139 -5.53 8.13 47.70
N LEU A 140 -4.75 7.46 48.55
CA LEU A 140 -3.48 6.85 48.16
C LEU A 140 -3.68 5.78 47.07
N GLU A 141 -4.68 4.92 47.19
CA GLU A 141 -5.01 3.93 46.16
C GLU A 141 -5.37 4.59 44.80
N LEU A 142 -6.12 5.69 44.84
CA LEU A 142 -6.44 6.44 43.61
C LEU A 142 -5.23 7.14 43.03
N MET A 143 -4.33 7.66 43.82
CA MET A 143 -3.08 8.28 43.37
C MET A 143 -2.19 7.26 42.65
N GLU A 144 -2.02 6.05 43.20
CA GLU A 144 -1.28 4.97 42.52
C GLU A 144 -1.92 4.59 41.19
N ARG A 145 -3.25 4.54 41.12
CA ARG A 145 -3.98 4.28 39.86
C ARG A 145 -3.84 5.42 38.85
N LEU A 146 -3.75 6.66 39.31
CA LEU A 146 -3.53 7.82 38.47
C LEU A 146 -2.15 7.75 37.81
N GLU A 147 -1.09 7.48 38.60
CA GLU A 147 0.27 7.32 38.08
C GLU A 147 0.36 6.21 37.06
N ALA A 148 -0.30 5.07 37.30
CA ALA A 148 -0.34 3.99 36.33
C ALA A 148 -1.06 4.40 35.00
N ALA A 149 -2.20 5.11 35.15
CA ALA A 149 -2.94 5.59 33.96
C ALA A 149 -2.14 6.64 33.15
N GLU A 150 -1.38 7.51 33.80
CA GLU A 150 -0.50 8.49 33.18
C GLU A 150 0.65 7.79 32.44
N ALA A 151 1.25 6.76 33.00
CA ALA A 151 2.28 5.96 32.34
C ALA A 151 1.73 5.22 31.10
N ASP A 152 0.51 4.69 31.17
CA ASP A 152 -0.16 4.06 30.03
C ASP A 152 -0.43 5.07 28.89
N ILE A 153 -0.84 6.30 29.24
CA ILE A 153 -1.06 7.40 28.30
C ILE A 153 0.26 7.77 27.60
N GLU A 154 1.35 7.96 28.35
CA GLU A 154 2.66 8.27 27.79
C GLU A 154 3.15 7.18 26.83
N ALA A 155 3.01 5.91 27.21
CA ALA A 155 3.35 4.79 26.35
C ALA A 155 2.53 4.78 25.06
N GLN A 156 1.23 5.08 25.15
CA GLN A 156 0.34 5.13 24.00
C GLN A 156 0.67 6.30 23.06
N GLU A 157 1.00 7.47 23.60
CA GLU A 157 1.45 8.63 22.82
C GLU A 157 2.77 8.35 22.09
N ALA A 158 3.71 7.65 22.74
CA ALA A 158 4.94 7.23 22.12
C ALA A 158 4.71 6.29 20.92
N LEU A 159 3.75 5.34 21.02
CA LEU A 159 3.37 4.47 19.92
C LEU A 159 2.77 5.25 18.74
N ILE A 160 1.94 6.26 19.03
CA ILE A 160 1.37 7.14 18.01
C ILE A 160 2.47 7.95 17.33
N ALA A 161 3.41 8.50 18.09
CA ALA A 161 4.53 9.25 17.57
C ALA A 161 5.41 8.41 16.63
N ALA A 162 5.78 7.20 17.04
CA ALA A 162 6.55 6.27 16.22
C ALA A 162 5.82 5.88 14.92
N THR A 163 4.51 5.63 15.00
CA THR A 163 3.67 5.31 13.84
C THR A 163 3.61 6.49 12.86
N ASN A 164 3.51 7.71 13.36
CA ASN A 164 3.50 8.92 12.53
C ASN A 164 4.86 9.15 11.86
N GLU A 165 5.96 8.93 12.55
CA GLU A 165 7.32 9.05 12.02
C GLU A 165 7.56 8.05 10.89
N GLU A 166 7.23 6.77 11.10
CA GLU A 166 7.32 5.75 10.06
C GLU A 166 6.44 6.10 8.84
N GLY A 167 5.21 6.55 9.07
CA GLY A 167 4.29 6.97 8.02
C GLY A 167 4.79 8.17 7.22
N ALA A 168 5.37 9.17 7.87
CA ALA A 168 5.96 10.34 7.22
C ALA A 168 7.17 9.95 6.35
N ARG A 169 8.07 9.10 6.87
CA ARG A 169 9.23 8.59 6.13
C ARG A 169 8.81 7.83 4.88
N LEU A 170 7.90 6.85 5.00
CA LEU A 170 7.43 6.07 3.86
C LEU A 170 6.65 6.91 2.84
N SER A 171 5.91 7.92 3.30
CA SER A 171 5.21 8.86 2.41
C SER A 171 6.20 9.73 1.61
N ALA A 172 7.31 10.14 2.21
CA ALA A 172 8.38 10.87 1.53
C ALA A 172 9.07 9.96 0.49
N GLU A 173 9.48 8.74 0.87
CA GLU A 173 10.08 7.75 -0.03
C GLU A 173 9.14 7.43 -1.21
N GLY A 174 7.85 7.27 -0.95
CA GLY A 174 6.85 7.03 -1.99
C GLY A 174 6.70 8.20 -2.98
N LYS A 175 6.74 9.43 -2.49
CA LYS A 175 6.74 10.64 -3.34
C LYS A 175 7.98 10.71 -4.22
N ASP A 176 9.16 10.41 -3.67
CA ASP A 176 10.41 10.39 -4.41
C ASP A 176 10.41 9.28 -5.47
N ALA A 177 9.91 8.09 -5.14
CA ALA A 177 9.77 7.00 -6.10
C ALA A 177 8.83 7.36 -7.26
N VAL A 178 7.69 8.00 -6.98
CA VAL A 178 6.75 8.50 -8.00
C VAL A 178 7.40 9.57 -8.87
N ALA A 179 8.16 10.50 -8.30
CA ALA A 179 8.89 11.53 -9.05
C ALA A 179 9.95 10.93 -9.97
N GLN A 180 10.74 9.96 -9.47
CA GLN A 180 11.74 9.25 -10.27
C GLN A 180 11.09 8.44 -11.40
N ALA A 181 9.99 7.75 -11.14
CA ALA A 181 9.23 7.04 -12.16
C ALA A 181 8.68 8.01 -13.21
N GLY A 182 8.19 9.18 -12.83
CA GLY A 182 7.75 10.25 -13.73
C GLY A 182 8.88 10.73 -14.64
N ALA A 183 10.05 11.01 -14.11
CA ALA A 183 11.22 11.44 -14.88
C ALA A 183 11.68 10.36 -15.87
N ARG A 184 11.69 9.07 -15.47
CA ARG A 184 12.00 7.94 -16.36
C ARG A 184 10.99 7.80 -17.47
N LEU A 185 9.70 7.97 -17.16
CA LEU A 185 8.61 7.92 -18.14
C LEU A 185 8.80 9.00 -19.23
N GLU A 186 9.01 10.24 -18.81
CA GLU A 186 9.20 11.36 -19.71
C GLU A 186 10.45 11.20 -20.59
N ALA A 187 11.56 10.72 -20.02
CA ALA A 187 12.77 10.44 -20.78
C ALA A 187 12.53 9.36 -21.84
N ALA A 188 11.95 8.21 -21.44
CA ALA A 188 11.67 7.10 -22.35
C ALA A 188 10.68 7.50 -23.46
N GLN A 189 9.67 8.33 -23.17
CA GLN A 189 8.73 8.85 -24.17
C GLN A 189 9.41 9.77 -25.18
N ARG A 190 10.29 10.67 -24.74
CA ARG A 190 11.08 11.52 -25.67
C ARG A 190 11.98 10.69 -26.58
N ASP A 191 12.72 9.73 -26.00
CA ASP A 191 13.63 8.87 -26.76
C ASP A 191 12.87 8.02 -27.77
N ARG A 192 11.72 7.46 -27.36
CA ARG A 192 10.82 6.70 -28.24
C ARG A 192 10.35 7.55 -29.42
N THR A 193 9.87 8.76 -29.16
CA THR A 193 9.41 9.69 -30.21
C THR A 193 10.54 10.01 -31.17
N ALA A 194 11.74 10.31 -30.67
CA ALA A 194 12.89 10.61 -31.51
C ALA A 194 13.29 9.44 -32.45
N ILE A 195 13.09 8.19 -32.00
CA ILE A 195 13.32 7.02 -32.87
C ILE A 195 12.19 6.89 -33.90
N VAL A 196 10.93 6.90 -33.44
CA VAL A 196 9.75 6.68 -34.28
C VAL A 196 9.66 7.70 -35.41
N ASP A 197 9.95 8.98 -35.14
CA ASP A 197 9.92 10.06 -36.13
C ASP A 197 10.92 9.85 -37.32
N THR A 198 11.89 8.96 -37.18
CA THR A 198 12.87 8.64 -38.19
C THR A 198 12.52 7.37 -39.01
N LEU A 199 11.48 6.65 -38.60
CA LEU A 199 11.09 5.38 -39.22
C LEU A 199 10.01 5.57 -40.30
N PRO A 200 9.91 4.66 -41.32
CA PRO A 200 8.83 4.66 -42.27
C PRO A 200 7.45 4.53 -41.58
N ALA A 201 6.48 5.34 -42.00
CA ALA A 201 5.15 5.40 -41.39
C ALA A 201 4.42 4.04 -41.40
N ASP A 202 4.53 3.28 -42.49
CA ASP A 202 3.89 1.95 -42.62
C ASP A 202 4.48 0.94 -41.62
N LEU A 203 5.80 0.98 -41.41
CA LEU A 203 6.48 0.15 -40.43
C LEU A 203 6.05 0.49 -38.99
N VAL A 204 5.96 1.77 -38.65
CA VAL A 204 5.47 2.25 -37.36
C VAL A 204 4.02 1.84 -37.16
N ALA A 205 3.14 2.03 -38.14
CA ALA A 205 1.74 1.64 -38.02
C ALA A 205 1.56 0.13 -37.78
N MET A 206 2.37 -0.70 -38.46
CA MET A 206 2.40 -2.14 -38.20
C MET A 206 2.86 -2.45 -36.75
N TYR A 207 3.97 -1.82 -36.33
CA TYR A 207 4.51 -1.99 -34.98
C TYR A 207 3.48 -1.62 -33.91
N GLU A 208 2.86 -0.44 -33.99
CA GLU A 208 1.86 0.03 -33.02
C GLU A 208 0.67 -0.94 -32.90
N LYS A 209 0.18 -1.45 -34.03
CA LYS A 209 -0.91 -2.43 -34.05
C LYS A 209 -0.54 -3.72 -33.30
N LEU A 210 0.72 -4.16 -33.42
CA LEU A 210 1.21 -5.37 -32.77
C LEU A 210 1.55 -5.11 -31.28
N ALA A 211 2.17 -3.97 -30.97
CA ALA A 211 2.52 -3.54 -29.63
C ALA A 211 1.28 -3.37 -28.71
N ALA A 212 0.13 -3.00 -29.29
CA ALA A 212 -1.13 -2.91 -28.54
C ALA A 212 -1.64 -4.27 -28.01
N ARG A 213 -1.15 -5.39 -28.57
CA ARG A 213 -1.59 -6.75 -28.22
C ARG A 213 -0.51 -7.56 -27.47
N GLY A 214 0.70 -7.07 -27.42
CA GLY A 214 1.84 -7.77 -26.81
C GLY A 214 3.16 -7.07 -27.07
N SER A 215 4.21 -7.82 -27.41
CA SER A 215 5.48 -7.27 -27.88
C SER A 215 5.34 -6.83 -29.33
N GLY A 216 5.59 -5.56 -29.64
CA GLY A 216 5.53 -5.04 -31.01
C GLY A 216 6.62 -5.62 -31.91
N ALA A 217 7.85 -5.74 -31.39
CA ALA A 217 8.99 -6.33 -32.08
C ALA A 217 9.87 -7.10 -31.09
N GLY A 218 10.65 -8.03 -31.61
CA GLY A 218 11.65 -8.78 -30.86
C GLY A 218 12.81 -9.23 -31.74
N LEU A 219 14.00 -9.26 -31.16
CA LEU A 219 15.18 -9.79 -31.86
C LEU A 219 15.04 -11.30 -32.02
N LEU A 220 15.30 -11.80 -33.22
CA LEU A 220 15.50 -13.24 -33.43
C LEU A 220 16.94 -13.59 -33.09
N SER A 221 17.18 -14.30 -32.00
CA SER A 221 18.51 -14.73 -31.56
C SER A 221 18.52 -16.23 -31.33
N GLN A 222 19.50 -16.93 -31.93
CA GLN A 222 19.67 -18.38 -31.81
C GLN A 222 18.36 -19.16 -31.96
N ARG A 223 17.58 -18.83 -33.01
CA ARG A 223 16.25 -19.41 -33.31
C ARG A 223 15.15 -19.12 -32.28
N THR A 224 15.39 -18.23 -31.33
CA THR A 224 14.44 -17.85 -30.28
C THR A 224 13.88 -16.46 -30.55
N CYS A 225 12.56 -16.31 -30.42
CA CYS A 225 11.88 -15.02 -30.51
C CYS A 225 12.12 -14.18 -29.27
N GLY A 226 12.70 -12.99 -29.38
CA GLY A 226 12.90 -12.07 -28.24
C GLY A 226 11.61 -11.43 -27.68
N GLY A 227 10.47 -11.59 -28.38
CA GLY A 227 9.17 -11.10 -27.90
C GLY A 227 8.44 -12.07 -26.97
N CYS A 228 8.41 -13.38 -27.31
CA CYS A 228 7.72 -14.39 -26.52
C CYS A 228 8.65 -15.47 -25.94
N HIS A 229 9.92 -15.42 -26.25
CA HIS A 229 10.97 -16.35 -25.80
C HIS A 229 10.76 -17.82 -26.22
N MET A 230 9.91 -18.05 -27.25
CA MET A 230 9.72 -19.38 -27.83
C MET A 230 10.78 -19.68 -28.87
N VAL A 231 11.26 -20.91 -28.87
CA VAL A 231 12.14 -21.45 -29.94
C VAL A 231 11.28 -21.76 -31.16
N LEU A 232 11.65 -21.20 -32.30
CA LEU A 232 10.89 -21.39 -33.55
C LEU A 232 11.15 -22.76 -34.18
N ALA A 233 10.11 -23.35 -34.78
CA ALA A 233 10.21 -24.61 -35.48
C ALA A 233 11.07 -24.50 -36.76
N GLY A 234 11.67 -25.61 -37.20
CA GLY A 234 12.55 -25.62 -38.37
C GLY A 234 11.83 -25.18 -39.67
N THR A 235 10.54 -25.47 -39.80
CA THR A 235 9.71 -25.05 -40.95
C THR A 235 9.55 -23.52 -40.99
N ASP A 236 9.32 -22.91 -39.83
CA ASP A 236 9.16 -21.45 -39.73
C ASP A 236 10.47 -20.73 -39.98
N LEU A 237 11.56 -21.25 -39.42
CA LEU A 237 12.90 -20.73 -39.68
C LEU A 237 13.28 -20.79 -41.14
N HIS A 238 12.88 -21.86 -41.85
CA HIS A 238 13.09 -21.97 -43.30
C HIS A 238 12.34 -20.88 -44.08
N THR A 239 11.09 -20.62 -43.73
CA THR A 239 10.29 -19.55 -44.32
C THR A 239 10.90 -18.17 -44.05
N ILE A 240 11.32 -17.91 -42.81
CA ILE A 240 11.95 -16.65 -42.41
C ILE A 240 13.29 -16.43 -43.15
N ARG A 241 14.05 -17.50 -43.36
CA ARG A 241 15.33 -17.44 -44.10
C ARG A 241 15.11 -17.11 -45.58
N GLN A 242 14.02 -17.58 -46.20
CA GLN A 242 13.71 -17.32 -47.61
C GLN A 242 13.15 -15.92 -47.89
N ALA A 243 12.65 -15.24 -46.83
CA ALA A 243 12.15 -13.87 -46.96
C ALA A 243 13.31 -12.90 -47.29
N ALA A 244 13.08 -11.95 -48.18
CA ALA A 244 14.05 -10.91 -48.52
C ALA A 244 14.44 -10.11 -47.26
N GLU A 245 15.64 -9.51 -47.27
CA GLU A 245 16.12 -8.76 -46.08
C GLU A 245 15.24 -7.56 -45.72
N ASP A 246 14.61 -6.95 -46.74
CA ASP A 246 13.66 -5.84 -46.56
C ASP A 246 12.24 -6.29 -46.22
N ASP A 247 11.89 -7.58 -46.30
CA ASP A 247 10.59 -8.08 -45.87
C ASP A 247 10.48 -8.09 -44.34
N VAL A 248 9.43 -7.46 -43.80
CA VAL A 248 9.12 -7.51 -42.39
C VAL A 248 8.41 -8.82 -42.07
N VAL A 249 9.07 -9.69 -41.32
CA VAL A 249 8.56 -11.00 -40.91
C VAL A 249 8.02 -10.96 -39.47
N THR A 250 7.01 -11.79 -39.21
CA THR A 250 6.40 -11.87 -37.86
C THR A 250 6.59 -13.24 -37.23
N CYS A 251 6.62 -13.27 -35.90
CA CYS A 251 6.67 -14.51 -35.15
C CYS A 251 5.36 -15.30 -35.33
N PRO A 252 5.41 -16.59 -35.71
CA PRO A 252 4.22 -17.40 -35.88
C PRO A 252 3.49 -17.64 -34.57
N GLU A 253 4.18 -17.57 -33.40
CA GLU A 253 3.62 -17.83 -32.07
C GLU A 253 2.93 -16.60 -31.50
N CYS A 254 3.63 -15.45 -31.45
CA CYS A 254 3.10 -14.25 -30.78
C CYS A 254 2.75 -13.09 -31.70
N GLY A 255 3.09 -13.20 -32.98
CA GLY A 255 2.79 -12.20 -34.00
C GLY A 255 3.69 -10.95 -33.99
N CYS A 256 4.64 -10.80 -33.06
CA CYS A 256 5.55 -9.64 -33.04
C CYS A 256 6.44 -9.61 -34.29
N ILE A 257 6.92 -8.44 -34.68
CA ILE A 257 7.93 -8.30 -35.73
C ILE A 257 9.21 -8.97 -35.28
N LEU A 258 9.73 -9.91 -36.10
CA LEU A 258 11.01 -10.58 -35.85
C LEU A 258 12.13 -9.83 -36.57
N VAL A 259 12.99 -9.23 -35.79
CA VAL A 259 14.16 -8.53 -36.31
C VAL A 259 15.29 -9.53 -36.50
N ARG A 260 15.74 -9.68 -37.76
CA ARG A 260 16.80 -10.59 -38.15
C ARG A 260 18.17 -9.91 -38.05
N THR A 261 19.16 -10.66 -37.58
CA THR A 261 20.57 -10.27 -37.50
C THR A 261 21.47 -11.47 -37.80
N GLU A 262 22.77 -11.28 -37.83
CA GLU A 262 23.76 -12.36 -37.97
C GLU A 262 23.66 -13.40 -36.83
N GLU A 263 23.16 -13.00 -35.67
CA GLU A 263 22.95 -13.86 -34.46
C GLU A 263 21.65 -14.67 -34.52
N SER A 264 20.83 -14.50 -35.56
CA SER A 264 19.53 -15.16 -35.66
C SER A 264 19.61 -16.69 -35.80
N GLY A 265 20.74 -17.23 -36.20
CA GLY A 265 20.91 -18.67 -36.42
C GLY A 265 20.09 -19.21 -37.61
N LEU A 266 19.89 -18.37 -38.61
CA LEU A 266 19.15 -18.67 -39.86
C LEU A 266 20.05 -19.38 -40.89
#